data_dad74ac8766b8383e3fb9e7b396a1ca6
#
_entry.id   dad74ac8766b8383e3fb9e7b396a1ca6
#
_cell.length_a   1.000
_cell.length_b   1.000
_cell.length_c   1.000
_cell.angle_alpha   90.00
_cell.angle_beta   90.00
_cell.angle_gamma   90.00
#
_symmetry.space_group_name_H-M   'P 1'
#
loop_
_entity.id
_entity.type
_entity.pdbx_description
1 polymer ?
#
loop_
_entity_poly.entity_id
_entity_poly.type
_entity_poly.pdbx_seq_one_letter_code
_entity_poly.pdbx_strand_id
1 'polypeptide(L)'
;LRFVAETLADERLDEVAADIRRLTPSRVITGCLAGGTVSLALGPKLALAWLTSFLIAEGLAFLVVRGFGADRAVGPRDRAAFILGALPINGSWAWLGAMLWLHGDDRLRIAATAIWCGQLVFAQQYRHQPLILLILSALAPVLSLIVFPFFAMSGHDLITQATRGSLLLLIACTMNVALRNRATARRMDDLTQGLRNEREKALEAARAKSTFIAVASHELRTPMNGLLGMAHALERSSLDPVQREQVELMIRSGDNLMRLLNDVLDLSRIEVGKVELSPETVAPRAVVAEVVDAWRDAAAAKSLSLICDVDADVPDWVRADPLRIRQVLTNLVSNAVKFTAQGYVRVKVAATPLGEAWMLRFRVDDTGPGVPEDAAERVFDSFTQADESISRQHGGAGLGLAISRALARQMGGDLTLTPSALGANFVFTVPAERSAPPAPVPEPIEDEADLGAIHVLMAEDNAINQRVVRAMLEPAGVALTIVENGQEALAAMARARYDCVLMDINMPVMDGITALEAIRAGRAGDPALPVIALTASAMAGDRERFLDMGFDDHLGKPVKPVDLITAIVRALNPEPPDENLRAA
;
A
#
# COMPACT_ATOMS: atom_id res chain seq x y z
N LEU A 1 38.40 -22.13 -21.44
CA LEU A 1 38.64 -20.81 -20.85
C LEU A 1 37.37 -19.99 -20.72
N ARG A 2 36.55 -19.89 -21.81
CA ARG A 2 35.27 -19.12 -21.78
C ARG A 2 34.28 -19.67 -20.76
N PHE A 3 34.10 -20.98 -20.69
CA PHE A 3 33.23 -21.66 -19.69
C PHE A 3 33.67 -21.38 -18.23
N VAL A 4 35.00 -21.38 -17.97
CA VAL A 4 35.51 -21.06 -16.63
C VAL A 4 35.28 -19.60 -16.28
N ALA A 5 35.49 -18.67 -17.23
CA ALA A 5 35.24 -17.26 -17.04
C ALA A 5 33.75 -16.96 -16.75
N GLU A 6 32.85 -17.59 -17.50
CA GLU A 6 31.40 -17.48 -17.30
C GLU A 6 30.98 -18.02 -15.92
N THR A 7 31.58 -19.13 -15.46
CA THR A 7 31.32 -19.69 -14.12
C THR A 7 31.82 -18.76 -13.00
N LEU A 8 33.00 -18.14 -13.17
CA LEU A 8 33.56 -17.22 -12.17
C LEU A 8 32.82 -15.88 -12.13
N ALA A 9 32.06 -15.55 -13.17
CA ALA A 9 31.16 -14.40 -13.21
C ALA A 9 29.76 -14.68 -12.59
N ASP A 10 29.43 -15.93 -12.31
CA ASP A 10 28.10 -16.35 -11.82
C ASP A 10 27.94 -16.00 -10.32
N GLU A 11 27.10 -15.03 -10.03
CA GLU A 11 26.78 -14.58 -8.66
C GLU A 11 26.09 -15.65 -7.81
N ARG A 12 25.55 -16.71 -8.42
CA ARG A 12 24.95 -17.84 -7.70
C ARG A 12 25.99 -18.62 -6.88
N LEU A 13 27.28 -18.51 -7.22
CA LEU A 13 28.35 -19.04 -6.38
C LEU A 13 28.34 -18.44 -4.97
N ASP A 14 27.94 -17.20 -4.83
CA ASP A 14 27.93 -16.49 -3.56
C ASP A 14 26.84 -17.07 -2.64
N GLU A 15 25.68 -17.43 -3.19
CA GLU A 15 24.59 -18.13 -2.47
C GLU A 15 25.04 -19.52 -2.01
N VAL A 16 25.66 -20.29 -2.90
CA VAL A 16 26.17 -21.64 -2.57
C VAL A 16 27.25 -21.55 -1.48
N ALA A 17 28.15 -20.58 -1.55
CA ALA A 17 29.16 -20.36 -0.54
C ALA A 17 28.55 -19.99 0.84
N ALA A 18 27.50 -19.16 0.84
CA ALA A 18 26.78 -18.81 2.06
C ALA A 18 26.09 -20.03 2.71
N ASP A 19 25.48 -20.91 1.89
CA ASP A 19 24.84 -22.15 2.37
C ASP A 19 25.90 -23.13 2.93
N ILE A 20 27.04 -23.30 2.24
CA ILE A 20 28.14 -24.12 2.73
C ILE A 20 28.65 -23.61 4.07
N ARG A 21 28.77 -22.29 4.25
CA ARG A 21 29.17 -21.69 5.52
C ARG A 21 28.21 -22.05 6.66
N ARG A 22 26.91 -22.01 6.40
CA ARG A 22 25.88 -22.39 7.39
C ARG A 22 25.97 -23.86 7.79
N LEU A 23 26.36 -24.74 6.86
CA LEU A 23 26.44 -26.17 7.08
C LEU A 23 27.79 -26.63 7.66
N THR A 24 28.82 -25.78 7.71
CA THR A 24 30.15 -26.12 8.24
C THR A 24 30.11 -26.75 9.64
N PRO A 25 29.34 -26.25 10.64
CA PRO A 25 29.30 -26.87 11.97
C PRO A 25 28.79 -28.32 11.93
N SER A 26 27.74 -28.61 11.16
CA SER A 26 27.20 -29.96 11.05
C SER A 26 28.17 -30.91 10.33
N ARG A 27 28.93 -30.43 9.36
CA ARG A 27 29.95 -31.19 8.63
C ARG A 27 31.13 -31.55 9.54
N VAL A 28 31.60 -30.62 10.38
CA VAL A 28 32.62 -30.87 11.37
C VAL A 28 32.19 -31.92 12.39
N ILE A 29 30.95 -31.81 12.90
CA ILE A 29 30.39 -32.81 13.82
C ILE A 29 30.35 -34.19 13.14
N THR A 30 29.85 -34.27 11.90
CA THR A 30 29.78 -35.52 11.12
C THR A 30 31.18 -36.12 10.93
N GLY A 31 32.19 -35.29 10.61
CA GLY A 31 33.56 -35.74 10.47
C GLY A 31 34.15 -36.26 11.78
N CYS A 32 33.89 -35.60 12.90
CA CYS A 32 34.34 -36.06 14.21
C CYS A 32 33.71 -37.42 14.58
N LEU A 33 32.42 -37.60 14.33
CA LEU A 33 31.74 -38.88 14.55
C LEU A 33 32.30 -39.98 13.65
N ALA A 34 32.57 -39.68 12.36
CA ALA A 34 33.19 -40.61 11.44
C ALA A 34 34.62 -40.99 11.92
N GLY A 35 35.41 -40.02 12.39
CA GLY A 35 36.74 -40.27 12.95
C GLY A 35 36.72 -41.19 14.17
N GLY A 36 35.71 -41.02 15.07
CA GLY A 36 35.48 -41.90 16.20
C GLY A 36 35.17 -43.34 15.79
N THR A 37 34.26 -43.52 14.83
CA THR A 37 33.91 -44.87 14.32
C THR A 37 35.08 -45.55 13.58
N VAL A 38 35.85 -44.77 12.79
CA VAL A 38 37.02 -45.25 12.07
C VAL A 38 38.16 -45.64 13.03
N SER A 39 38.29 -44.96 14.17
CA SER A 39 39.27 -45.33 15.22
C SER A 39 39.08 -46.74 15.74
N LEU A 40 37.82 -47.22 15.83
CA LEU A 40 37.49 -48.58 16.23
C LEU A 40 37.86 -49.60 15.13
N ALA A 41 37.81 -49.22 13.87
CA ALA A 41 38.03 -50.11 12.71
C ALA A 41 39.51 -50.15 12.26
N LEU A 42 40.19 -49.02 12.19
CA LEU A 42 41.53 -48.86 11.63
C LEU A 42 42.62 -48.51 12.69
N GLY A 43 42.17 -48.34 13.92
CA GLY A 43 43.03 -47.93 15.03
C GLY A 43 43.21 -46.42 15.13
N PRO A 44 43.60 -45.92 16.34
CA PRO A 44 43.57 -44.49 16.66
C PRO A 44 44.56 -43.64 15.86
N LYS A 45 45.70 -44.20 15.45
CA LYS A 45 46.74 -43.44 14.70
C LYS A 45 46.24 -43.03 13.30
N LEU A 46 45.63 -43.96 12.55
CA LEU A 46 45.11 -43.70 11.20
C LEU A 46 43.88 -42.80 11.26
N ALA A 47 42.97 -43.02 12.21
CA ALA A 47 41.81 -42.20 12.44
C ALA A 47 42.23 -40.75 12.78
N LEU A 48 43.22 -40.55 13.63
CA LEU A 48 43.72 -39.23 13.98
C LEU A 48 44.34 -38.52 12.78
N ALA A 49 45.13 -39.24 11.97
CA ALA A 49 45.75 -38.68 10.75
C ALA A 49 44.70 -38.21 9.76
N TRP A 50 43.65 -39.02 9.53
CA TRP A 50 42.54 -38.65 8.68
C TRP A 50 41.76 -37.46 9.25
N LEU A 51 41.36 -37.50 10.54
CA LEU A 51 40.60 -36.43 11.20
C LEU A 51 41.37 -35.09 11.13
N THR A 52 42.67 -35.13 11.35
CA THR A 52 43.50 -33.93 11.26
C THR A 52 43.49 -33.35 9.83
N SER A 53 43.66 -34.19 8.81
CA SER A 53 43.59 -33.75 7.41
C SER A 53 42.22 -33.18 7.04
N PHE A 54 41.17 -33.81 7.51
CA PHE A 54 39.78 -33.35 7.30
C PHE A 54 39.53 -31.99 7.97
N LEU A 55 39.94 -31.81 9.23
CA LEU A 55 39.77 -30.54 9.95
C LEU A 55 40.58 -29.40 9.33
N ILE A 56 41.81 -29.71 8.82
CA ILE A 56 42.60 -28.72 8.07
C ILE A 56 41.86 -28.32 6.79
N ALA A 57 41.31 -29.27 6.03
CA ALA A 57 40.58 -29.01 4.79
C ALA A 57 39.32 -28.16 5.07
N GLU A 58 38.54 -28.49 6.12
CA GLU A 58 37.37 -27.72 6.53
C GLU A 58 37.77 -26.30 7.01
N GLY A 59 38.83 -26.18 7.78
CA GLY A 59 39.35 -24.88 8.24
C GLY A 59 39.77 -23.97 7.07
N LEU A 60 40.47 -24.51 6.09
CA LEU A 60 40.87 -23.78 4.89
C LEU A 60 39.63 -23.34 4.08
N ALA A 61 38.70 -24.25 3.86
CA ALA A 61 37.42 -23.91 3.18
C ALA A 61 36.62 -22.86 3.93
N PHE A 62 36.53 -22.94 5.26
CA PHE A 62 35.86 -21.94 6.08
C PHE A 62 36.51 -20.55 5.97
N LEU A 63 37.86 -20.49 5.95
CA LEU A 63 38.58 -19.23 5.76
C LEU A 63 38.27 -18.56 4.41
N VAL A 64 38.10 -19.35 3.37
CA VAL A 64 37.71 -18.86 2.05
C VAL A 64 36.25 -18.38 2.07
N VAL A 65 35.31 -19.18 2.62
CA VAL A 65 33.87 -18.93 2.56
C VAL A 65 33.42 -17.82 3.53
N ARG A 66 34.19 -17.55 4.59
CA ARG A 66 33.81 -16.50 5.58
C ARG A 66 33.67 -15.10 4.97
N GLY A 67 34.32 -14.82 3.85
CA GLY A 67 34.23 -13.55 3.12
C GLY A 67 32.99 -13.40 2.24
N PHE A 68 32.28 -14.48 2.00
CA PHE A 68 31.06 -14.45 1.19
C PHE A 68 29.85 -14.04 2.04
N GLY A 69 29.05 -13.09 1.55
CA GLY A 69 27.85 -12.62 2.25
C GLY A 69 28.10 -11.57 3.36
N ALA A 70 29.29 -10.99 3.43
CA ALA A 70 29.51 -9.69 4.04
C ALA A 70 29.33 -8.61 2.95
N ASP A 71 29.10 -7.34 3.32
CA ASP A 71 28.90 -6.20 2.40
C ASP A 71 30.06 -5.90 1.43
N ARG A 72 30.86 -6.90 1.12
CA ARG A 72 32.02 -6.83 0.24
C ARG A 72 31.73 -7.48 -1.10
N ALA A 73 32.01 -6.77 -2.19
CA ALA A 73 31.95 -7.33 -3.53
C ALA A 73 32.92 -8.52 -3.68
N VAL A 74 32.36 -9.70 -3.99
CA VAL A 74 33.12 -10.94 -4.18
C VAL A 74 33.70 -10.96 -5.60
N GLY A 75 35.03 -11.02 -5.69
CA GLY A 75 35.72 -11.01 -6.96
C GLY A 75 35.91 -12.42 -7.58
N PRO A 76 36.29 -12.50 -8.89
CA PRO A 76 36.55 -13.79 -9.56
C PRO A 76 37.62 -14.65 -8.87
N ARG A 77 38.59 -14.03 -8.19
CA ARG A 77 39.64 -14.74 -7.43
C ARG A 77 39.09 -15.44 -6.19
N ASP A 78 38.17 -14.79 -5.49
CA ASP A 78 37.53 -15.35 -4.28
C ASP A 78 36.66 -16.55 -4.69
N ARG A 79 35.91 -16.43 -5.81
CA ARG A 79 35.10 -17.51 -6.37
C ARG A 79 35.96 -18.69 -6.86
N ALA A 80 37.12 -18.42 -7.47
CA ALA A 80 38.06 -19.48 -7.86
C ALA A 80 38.65 -20.20 -6.62
N ALA A 81 39.01 -19.46 -5.57
CA ALA A 81 39.47 -20.05 -4.32
C ALA A 81 38.41 -20.90 -3.64
N PHE A 82 37.13 -20.47 -3.71
CA PHE A 82 36.00 -21.25 -3.20
C PHE A 82 35.83 -22.58 -3.96
N ILE A 83 35.85 -22.56 -5.30
CA ILE A 83 35.75 -23.76 -6.12
C ILE A 83 36.91 -24.74 -5.83
N LEU A 84 38.15 -24.24 -5.75
CA LEU A 84 39.32 -25.05 -5.44
C LEU A 84 39.33 -25.57 -4.00
N GLY A 85 38.76 -24.82 -3.07
CA GLY A 85 38.63 -25.20 -1.66
C GLY A 85 37.72 -26.42 -1.41
N ALA A 86 36.87 -26.80 -2.37
CA ALA A 86 36.11 -28.03 -2.30
C ALA A 86 36.95 -29.30 -2.50
N LEU A 87 38.06 -29.23 -3.22
CA LEU A 87 38.89 -30.38 -3.55
C LEU A 87 39.54 -31.07 -2.32
N PRO A 88 40.17 -30.36 -1.36
CA PRO A 88 40.75 -31.01 -0.17
C PRO A 88 39.71 -31.73 0.69
N ILE A 89 38.50 -31.17 0.83
CA ILE A 89 37.42 -31.77 1.61
C ILE A 89 36.97 -33.08 0.95
N ASN A 90 36.67 -33.04 -0.33
CA ASN A 90 36.24 -34.24 -1.07
C ASN A 90 37.37 -35.29 -1.15
N GLY A 91 38.61 -34.84 -1.28
CA GLY A 91 39.79 -35.70 -1.21
C GLY A 91 39.97 -36.38 0.13
N SER A 92 39.72 -35.73 1.26
CA SER A 92 39.84 -36.33 2.59
C SER A 92 38.83 -37.46 2.81
N TRP A 93 37.58 -37.28 2.37
CA TRP A 93 36.56 -38.34 2.43
C TRP A 93 36.87 -39.50 1.45
N ALA A 94 37.35 -39.19 0.24
CA ALA A 94 37.78 -40.21 -0.70
C ALA A 94 38.97 -41.05 -0.14
N TRP A 95 39.91 -40.39 0.53
CA TRP A 95 41.01 -41.04 1.20
C TRP A 95 40.53 -41.98 2.34
N LEU A 96 39.56 -41.53 3.16
CA LEU A 96 38.98 -42.37 4.19
C LEU A 96 38.36 -43.66 3.60
N GLY A 97 37.57 -43.52 2.54
CA GLY A 97 37.01 -44.67 1.84
C GLY A 97 38.11 -45.60 1.28
N ALA A 98 39.17 -45.04 0.71
CA ALA A 98 40.29 -45.84 0.20
C ALA A 98 41.03 -46.63 1.30
N MET A 99 41.25 -45.99 2.47
CA MET A 99 41.85 -46.66 3.63
C MET A 99 40.97 -47.84 4.14
N LEU A 100 39.65 -47.62 4.25
CA LEU A 100 38.73 -48.69 4.65
C LEU A 100 38.71 -49.82 3.61
N TRP A 101 38.75 -49.50 2.32
CA TRP A 101 38.73 -50.50 1.27
C TRP A 101 40.02 -51.37 1.26
N LEU A 102 41.18 -50.75 1.42
CA LEU A 102 42.47 -51.43 1.38
C LEU A 102 42.74 -52.33 2.58
N HIS A 103 42.06 -52.16 3.71
CA HIS A 103 42.16 -53.06 4.88
C HIS A 103 41.55 -54.44 4.70
N GLY A 104 40.87 -54.67 3.55
CA GLY A 104 40.55 -56.01 3.01
C GLY A 104 39.35 -56.74 3.63
N ASP A 105 38.71 -56.25 4.71
CA ASP A 105 37.49 -56.77 5.27
C ASP A 105 36.29 -56.35 4.44
N ASP A 106 35.41 -57.29 4.08
CA ASP A 106 34.23 -57.03 3.26
C ASP A 106 33.27 -56.00 3.94
N ARG A 107 33.19 -55.98 5.26
CA ARG A 107 32.40 -55.00 6.03
C ARG A 107 32.98 -53.60 5.83
N LEU A 108 34.31 -53.46 5.84
CA LEU A 108 34.99 -52.18 5.60
C LEU A 108 34.85 -51.70 4.15
N ARG A 109 34.81 -52.62 3.19
CA ARG A 109 34.54 -52.31 1.76
C ARG A 109 33.13 -51.80 1.54
N ILE A 110 32.13 -52.36 2.25
CA ILE A 110 30.75 -51.85 2.26
C ILE A 110 30.73 -50.41 2.83
N ALA A 111 31.39 -50.18 3.96
CA ALA A 111 31.46 -48.86 4.58
C ALA A 111 32.16 -47.82 3.66
N ALA A 112 33.23 -48.19 2.97
CA ALA A 112 33.91 -47.34 1.99
C ALA A 112 32.98 -46.95 0.83
N THR A 113 32.26 -47.94 0.29
CA THR A 113 31.27 -47.72 -0.78
C THR A 113 30.16 -46.76 -0.32
N ALA A 114 29.65 -46.95 0.89
CA ALA A 114 28.61 -46.08 1.46
C ALA A 114 29.10 -44.62 1.61
N ILE A 115 30.38 -44.43 2.03
CA ILE A 115 30.99 -43.08 2.12
C ILE A 115 31.03 -42.40 0.75
N TRP A 116 31.51 -43.09 -0.28
CA TRP A 116 31.61 -42.52 -1.62
C TRP A 116 30.24 -42.25 -2.24
N CYS A 117 29.24 -43.12 -2.01
CA CYS A 117 27.86 -42.89 -2.43
C CYS A 117 27.26 -41.67 -1.72
N GLY A 118 27.49 -41.57 -0.39
CA GLY A 118 27.09 -40.40 0.40
C GLY A 118 27.66 -39.09 -0.12
N GLN A 119 28.95 -39.08 -0.52
CA GLN A 119 29.56 -37.90 -1.14
C GLN A 119 28.90 -37.52 -2.48
N LEU A 120 28.52 -38.49 -3.32
CA LEU A 120 27.82 -38.23 -4.57
C LEU A 120 26.44 -37.60 -4.34
N VAL A 121 25.72 -38.06 -3.31
CA VAL A 121 24.42 -37.49 -2.92
C VAL A 121 24.63 -36.06 -2.38
N PHE A 122 25.64 -35.86 -1.52
CA PHE A 122 25.96 -34.57 -0.96
C PHE A 122 26.35 -33.54 -2.02
N ALA A 123 27.12 -33.97 -3.06
CA ALA A 123 27.49 -33.11 -4.17
C ALA A 123 26.28 -32.54 -4.95
N GLN A 124 25.09 -33.12 -4.81
CA GLN A 124 23.87 -32.69 -5.51
C GLN A 124 22.94 -31.82 -4.64
N GLN A 125 23.28 -31.56 -3.39
CA GLN A 125 22.39 -30.92 -2.39
C GLN A 125 22.11 -29.44 -2.71
N TYR A 126 22.99 -28.76 -3.45
CA TYR A 126 22.86 -27.33 -3.71
C TYR A 126 22.06 -27.06 -4.99
N ARG A 127 20.97 -26.35 -4.86
CA ARG A 127 19.99 -26.08 -5.95
C ARG A 127 20.60 -25.34 -7.14
N HIS A 128 21.47 -24.35 -6.86
CA HIS A 128 22.03 -23.45 -7.88
C HIS A 128 23.54 -23.69 -8.14
N GLN A 129 24.04 -24.90 -7.82
CA GLN A 129 25.46 -25.24 -7.95
C GLN A 129 25.94 -25.15 -9.40
N PRO A 130 27.00 -24.38 -9.71
CA PRO A 130 27.62 -24.35 -11.02
C PRO A 130 28.14 -25.72 -11.45
N LEU A 131 28.12 -25.99 -12.77
CA LEU A 131 28.52 -27.30 -13.29
C LEU A 131 29.95 -27.69 -12.90
N ILE A 132 30.86 -26.72 -12.88
CA ILE A 132 32.25 -26.95 -12.51
C ILE A 132 32.39 -27.42 -11.05
N LEU A 133 31.63 -26.84 -10.13
CA LEU A 133 31.65 -27.25 -8.73
C LEU A 133 31.03 -28.64 -8.55
N LEU A 134 29.97 -28.96 -9.27
CA LEU A 134 29.37 -30.30 -9.29
C LEU A 134 30.36 -31.34 -9.82
N ILE A 135 31.05 -31.07 -10.94
CA ILE A 135 32.05 -31.96 -11.50
C ILE A 135 33.20 -32.18 -10.52
N LEU A 136 33.76 -31.11 -9.95
CA LEU A 136 34.88 -31.20 -9.03
C LEU A 136 34.53 -31.91 -7.71
N SER A 137 33.31 -31.69 -7.19
CA SER A 137 32.85 -32.36 -5.98
C SER A 137 32.52 -33.83 -6.21
N ALA A 138 32.04 -34.20 -7.39
CA ALA A 138 31.73 -35.58 -7.75
C ALA A 138 32.96 -36.38 -8.24
N LEU A 139 34.05 -35.71 -8.65
CA LEU A 139 35.20 -36.35 -9.28
C LEU A 139 35.84 -37.42 -8.41
N ALA A 140 36.16 -37.07 -7.18
CA ALA A 140 36.83 -37.98 -6.24
C ALA A 140 35.98 -39.22 -5.88
N PRO A 141 34.71 -39.11 -5.49
CA PRO A 141 33.87 -40.28 -5.23
C PRO A 141 33.61 -41.13 -6.50
N VAL A 142 33.42 -40.49 -7.67
CA VAL A 142 33.22 -41.25 -8.94
C VAL A 142 34.47 -42.04 -9.28
N LEU A 143 35.65 -41.44 -9.25
CA LEU A 143 36.89 -42.15 -9.49
C LEU A 143 37.09 -43.27 -8.48
N SER A 144 36.83 -43.05 -7.21
CA SER A 144 36.95 -44.09 -6.19
C SER A 144 36.02 -45.28 -6.43
N LEU A 145 34.71 -45.01 -6.78
CA LEU A 145 33.73 -46.03 -7.09
C LEU A 145 34.05 -46.82 -8.37
N ILE A 146 34.85 -46.27 -9.27
CA ILE A 146 35.31 -46.99 -10.49
C ILE A 146 36.61 -47.73 -10.19
N VAL A 147 37.65 -47.06 -9.68
CA VAL A 147 39.01 -47.61 -9.53
C VAL A 147 39.02 -48.79 -8.55
N PHE A 148 38.46 -48.61 -7.33
CA PHE A 148 38.60 -49.62 -6.30
C PHE A 148 37.83 -50.93 -6.61
N PRO A 149 36.54 -50.93 -7.03
CA PRO A 149 35.88 -52.17 -7.38
C PRO A 149 36.38 -52.84 -8.66
N PHE A 150 36.90 -52.06 -9.64
CA PHE A 150 37.36 -52.61 -10.89
C PHE A 150 38.81 -53.11 -10.86
N PHE A 151 39.67 -52.45 -10.13
CA PHE A 151 41.09 -52.81 -10.08
C PHE A 151 41.51 -53.60 -8.84
N ALA A 152 40.83 -53.38 -7.69
CA ALA A 152 41.20 -54.08 -6.44
C ALA A 152 40.43 -55.36 -6.20
N MET A 153 39.31 -55.63 -6.91
CA MET A 153 38.61 -56.89 -6.87
C MET A 153 39.04 -57.77 -8.08
N SER A 154 39.79 -58.83 -7.82
CA SER A 154 40.33 -59.72 -8.83
C SER A 154 39.35 -60.82 -9.31
N GLY A 155 38.16 -60.91 -8.70
CA GLY A 155 37.18 -61.92 -9.01
C GLY A 155 36.44 -61.68 -10.34
N HIS A 156 36.16 -62.79 -11.07
CA HIS A 156 35.33 -62.79 -12.26
C HIS A 156 33.96 -63.48 -11.99
N ASP A 157 33.67 -63.71 -10.72
CA ASP A 157 32.42 -64.32 -10.29
C ASP A 157 31.23 -63.38 -10.52
N LEU A 158 30.03 -63.95 -10.57
CA LEU A 158 28.78 -63.25 -10.87
C LEU A 158 28.52 -62.11 -9.90
N ILE A 159 28.86 -62.28 -8.63
CA ILE A 159 28.66 -61.29 -7.57
C ILE A 159 29.53 -60.05 -7.80
N THR A 160 30.81 -60.24 -8.13
CA THR A 160 31.74 -59.13 -8.43
C THR A 160 31.28 -58.36 -9.68
N GLN A 161 30.83 -59.06 -10.73
CA GLN A 161 30.31 -58.40 -11.94
C GLN A 161 29.01 -57.62 -11.64
N ALA A 162 28.09 -58.21 -10.86
CA ALA A 162 26.85 -57.54 -10.43
C ALA A 162 27.15 -56.30 -9.56
N THR A 163 28.14 -56.35 -8.67
CA THR A 163 28.55 -55.19 -7.84
C THR A 163 29.09 -54.06 -8.69
N ARG A 164 29.97 -54.35 -9.65
CA ARG A 164 30.52 -53.36 -10.62
C ARG A 164 29.41 -52.71 -11.46
N GLY A 165 28.47 -53.52 -11.97
CA GLY A 165 27.31 -53.04 -12.72
C GLY A 165 26.41 -52.13 -11.91
N SER A 166 26.13 -52.50 -10.67
CA SER A 166 25.30 -51.71 -9.73
C SER A 166 25.93 -50.35 -9.40
N LEU A 167 27.24 -50.28 -9.21
CA LEU A 167 27.96 -49.04 -8.98
C LEU A 167 27.97 -48.11 -10.19
N LEU A 168 28.17 -48.64 -11.39
CA LEU A 168 28.05 -47.86 -12.63
C LEU A 168 26.63 -47.31 -12.82
N LEU A 169 25.61 -48.14 -12.55
CA LEU A 169 24.22 -47.73 -12.63
C LEU A 169 23.93 -46.61 -11.60
N LEU A 170 24.44 -46.72 -10.36
CA LEU A 170 24.29 -45.71 -9.34
C LEU A 170 24.90 -44.37 -9.78
N ILE A 171 26.11 -44.38 -10.35
CA ILE A 171 26.79 -43.18 -10.90
C ILE A 171 25.91 -42.56 -12.01
N ALA A 172 25.44 -43.39 -12.95
CA ALA A 172 24.58 -42.92 -14.05
C ALA A 172 23.26 -42.31 -13.54
N CYS A 173 22.59 -42.97 -12.58
CA CYS A 173 21.36 -42.48 -11.96
C CYS A 173 21.58 -41.14 -11.23
N THR A 174 22.63 -41.03 -10.41
CA THR A 174 22.94 -39.80 -9.66
C THR A 174 23.27 -38.64 -10.61
N MET A 175 24.03 -38.91 -11.68
CA MET A 175 24.32 -37.91 -12.71
C MET A 175 23.05 -37.45 -13.43
N ASN A 176 22.17 -38.37 -13.78
CA ASN A 176 20.89 -38.04 -14.44
C ASN A 176 20.00 -37.18 -13.54
N VAL A 177 19.90 -37.52 -12.24
CA VAL A 177 19.15 -36.71 -11.25
C VAL A 177 19.75 -35.33 -11.15
N ALA A 178 21.09 -35.18 -11.05
CA ALA A 178 21.75 -33.89 -10.98
C ALA A 178 21.46 -33.01 -12.21
N LEU A 179 21.52 -33.58 -13.40
CA LEU A 179 21.20 -32.87 -14.66
C LEU A 179 19.73 -32.43 -14.72
N ARG A 180 18.81 -33.32 -14.31
CA ARG A 180 17.37 -32.99 -14.24
C ARG A 180 17.07 -31.90 -13.23
N ASN A 181 17.65 -31.96 -12.04
CA ASN A 181 17.47 -30.96 -11.00
C ASN A 181 17.92 -29.57 -11.48
N ARG A 182 19.07 -29.50 -12.21
CA ARG A 182 19.53 -28.25 -12.82
C ARG A 182 18.58 -27.72 -13.89
N ALA A 183 18.08 -28.58 -14.76
CA ALA A 183 17.14 -28.17 -15.79
C ALA A 183 15.84 -27.63 -15.18
N THR A 184 15.35 -28.29 -14.13
CA THR A 184 14.16 -27.84 -13.38
C THR A 184 14.39 -26.52 -12.66
N ALA A 185 15.54 -26.36 -11.99
CA ALA A 185 15.89 -25.10 -11.31
C ALA A 185 15.93 -23.91 -12.31
N ARG A 186 16.58 -24.07 -13.46
CA ARG A 186 16.60 -23.03 -14.50
C ARG A 186 15.20 -22.66 -15.00
N ARG A 187 14.34 -23.67 -15.28
CA ARG A 187 12.96 -23.41 -15.70
C ARG A 187 12.17 -22.64 -14.65
N MET A 188 12.37 -22.96 -13.37
CA MET A 188 11.71 -22.24 -12.28
C MET A 188 12.19 -20.78 -12.18
N ASP A 189 13.49 -20.54 -12.38
CA ASP A 189 14.06 -19.19 -12.39
C ASP A 189 13.50 -18.37 -13.57
N ASP A 190 13.47 -18.95 -14.78
CA ASP A 190 12.92 -18.29 -15.97
C ASP A 190 11.43 -17.96 -15.80
N LEU A 191 10.64 -18.89 -15.24
CA LEU A 191 9.22 -18.67 -14.95
C LEU A 191 9.01 -17.58 -13.90
N THR A 192 9.82 -17.60 -12.82
CA THR A 192 9.74 -16.61 -11.76
C THR A 192 10.09 -15.22 -12.28
N GLN A 193 11.11 -15.12 -13.11
CA GLN A 193 11.51 -13.86 -13.75
C GLN A 193 10.43 -13.38 -14.74
N GLY A 194 9.87 -14.28 -15.52
CA GLY A 194 8.75 -13.99 -16.42
C GLY A 194 7.55 -13.40 -15.66
N LEU A 195 7.13 -14.06 -14.57
CA LEU A 195 6.03 -13.59 -13.74
C LEU A 195 6.31 -12.23 -13.08
N ARG A 196 7.55 -11.99 -12.65
CA ARG A 196 7.95 -10.67 -12.10
C ARG A 196 7.82 -9.57 -13.15
N ASN A 197 8.35 -9.81 -14.35
CA ASN A 197 8.29 -8.84 -15.45
C ASN A 197 6.85 -8.55 -15.89
N GLU A 198 5.98 -9.57 -15.96
CA GLU A 198 4.56 -9.41 -16.27
C GLU A 198 3.84 -8.58 -15.16
N ARG A 199 4.14 -8.87 -13.89
CA ARG A 199 3.60 -8.11 -12.77
C ARG A 199 4.04 -6.64 -12.80
N GLU A 200 5.32 -6.37 -13.07
CA GLU A 200 5.83 -5.00 -13.19
C GLU A 200 5.15 -4.24 -14.31
N LYS A 201 5.03 -4.82 -15.50
CA LYS A 201 4.31 -4.21 -16.63
C LYS A 201 2.84 -3.91 -16.29
N ALA A 202 2.16 -4.85 -15.62
CA ALA A 202 0.78 -4.64 -15.19
C ALA A 202 0.65 -3.48 -14.19
N LEU A 203 1.59 -3.38 -13.24
CA LEU A 203 1.62 -2.27 -12.27
C LEU A 203 1.93 -0.92 -12.93
N GLU A 204 2.86 -0.88 -13.88
CA GLU A 204 3.16 0.33 -14.65
C GLU A 204 1.97 0.80 -15.48
N ALA A 205 1.29 -0.12 -16.16
CA ALA A 205 0.09 0.19 -16.93
C ALA A 205 -1.04 0.73 -16.03
N ALA A 206 -1.25 0.12 -14.84
CA ALA A 206 -2.24 0.58 -13.87
C ALA A 206 -1.91 1.99 -13.34
N ARG A 207 -0.63 2.26 -13.03
CA ARG A 207 -0.17 3.59 -12.60
C ARG A 207 -0.35 4.64 -13.70
N ALA A 208 0.01 4.32 -14.94
CA ALA A 208 -0.16 5.22 -16.08
C ALA A 208 -1.65 5.55 -16.31
N LYS A 209 -2.55 4.54 -16.24
CA LYS A 209 -4.02 4.72 -16.31
C LYS A 209 -4.51 5.67 -15.21
N SER A 210 -4.08 5.46 -13.97
CA SER A 210 -4.50 6.29 -12.84
C SER A 210 -4.01 7.74 -12.97
N THR A 211 -2.76 7.94 -13.40
CA THR A 211 -2.20 9.28 -13.62
C THR A 211 -2.94 9.99 -14.75
N PHE A 212 -3.22 9.32 -15.86
CA PHE A 212 -3.98 9.88 -16.97
C PHE A 212 -5.38 10.33 -16.53
N ILE A 213 -6.10 9.49 -15.78
CA ILE A 213 -7.44 9.82 -15.26
C ILE A 213 -7.37 11.02 -14.31
N ALA A 214 -6.35 11.09 -13.43
CA ALA A 214 -6.19 12.20 -12.51
C ALA A 214 -5.94 13.54 -13.23
N VAL A 215 -5.06 13.55 -14.22
CA VAL A 215 -4.78 14.75 -15.03
C VAL A 215 -6.00 15.15 -15.85
N ALA A 216 -6.62 14.21 -16.58
CA ALA A 216 -7.82 14.48 -17.36
C ALA A 216 -8.96 15.06 -16.51
N SER A 217 -9.15 14.53 -15.28
CA SER A 217 -10.17 15.04 -14.36
C SER A 217 -9.88 16.47 -13.89
N HIS A 218 -8.62 16.80 -13.62
CA HIS A 218 -8.23 18.17 -13.27
C HIS A 218 -8.52 19.13 -14.42
N GLU A 219 -8.11 18.75 -15.64
CA GLU A 219 -8.32 19.54 -16.86
C GLU A 219 -9.80 19.71 -17.24
N LEU A 220 -10.66 18.74 -16.88
CA LEU A 220 -12.11 18.83 -17.07
C LEU A 220 -12.80 19.62 -15.94
N ARG A 221 -12.30 19.54 -14.72
CA ARG A 221 -12.88 20.22 -13.55
C ARG A 221 -12.81 21.74 -13.70
N THR A 222 -11.68 22.25 -14.14
CA THR A 222 -11.44 23.71 -14.29
C THR A 222 -12.47 24.39 -15.20
N PRO A 223 -12.67 23.98 -16.48
CA PRO A 223 -13.71 24.59 -17.32
C PRO A 223 -15.12 24.34 -16.81
N MET A 224 -15.38 23.16 -16.20
CA MET A 224 -16.71 22.86 -15.64
C MET A 224 -17.07 23.77 -14.47
N ASN A 225 -16.13 24.02 -13.55
CA ASN A 225 -16.34 24.97 -12.46
C ASN A 225 -16.57 26.39 -13.01
N GLY A 226 -15.89 26.78 -14.08
CA GLY A 226 -16.14 28.03 -14.77
C GLY A 226 -17.56 28.13 -15.36
N LEU A 227 -18.03 27.06 -16.03
CA LEU A 227 -19.39 26.99 -16.58
C LEU A 227 -20.46 27.04 -15.48
N LEU A 228 -20.28 26.25 -14.40
CA LEU A 228 -21.19 26.24 -13.26
C LEU A 228 -21.21 27.60 -12.54
N GLY A 229 -20.04 28.22 -12.35
CA GLY A 229 -19.95 29.57 -11.78
C GLY A 229 -20.71 30.62 -12.59
N MET A 230 -20.62 30.57 -13.92
CA MET A 230 -21.42 31.43 -14.80
C MET A 230 -22.92 31.12 -14.74
N ALA A 231 -23.31 29.84 -14.68
CA ALA A 231 -24.71 29.43 -14.56
C ALA A 231 -25.31 29.91 -13.22
N HIS A 232 -24.61 29.77 -12.09
CA HIS A 232 -25.03 30.32 -10.80
C HIS A 232 -25.09 31.85 -10.78
N ALA A 233 -24.18 32.52 -11.49
CA ALA A 233 -24.26 33.98 -11.62
C ALA A 233 -25.50 34.42 -12.41
N LEU A 234 -25.85 33.68 -13.49
CA LEU A 234 -27.09 33.89 -14.25
C LEU A 234 -28.34 33.65 -13.42
N GLU A 235 -28.36 32.58 -12.61
CA GLU A 235 -29.48 32.23 -11.72
C GLU A 235 -29.88 33.40 -10.79
N ARG A 236 -28.88 34.18 -10.36
CA ARG A 236 -29.08 35.36 -9.48
C ARG A 236 -29.48 36.62 -10.24
N SER A 237 -29.52 36.58 -11.55
CA SER A 237 -29.98 37.72 -12.39
C SER A 237 -31.50 37.70 -12.58
N SER A 238 -32.04 38.76 -13.18
CA SER A 238 -33.46 38.83 -13.55
C SER A 238 -33.70 37.99 -14.80
N LEU A 239 -34.14 36.74 -14.58
CA LEU A 239 -34.48 35.77 -15.62
C LEU A 239 -35.98 35.66 -15.76
N ASP A 240 -36.47 35.47 -17.00
CA ASP A 240 -37.83 35.01 -17.22
C ASP A 240 -37.97 33.51 -16.80
N PRO A 241 -39.22 33.00 -16.64
CA PRO A 241 -39.42 31.63 -16.18
C PRO A 241 -38.78 30.55 -17.06
N VAL A 242 -38.70 30.74 -18.37
CA VAL A 242 -38.10 29.80 -19.31
C VAL A 242 -36.57 29.80 -19.18
N GLN A 243 -35.99 30.98 -19.10
CA GLN A 243 -34.53 31.15 -18.88
C GLN A 243 -34.12 30.55 -17.54
N ARG A 244 -34.91 30.74 -16.49
CA ARG A 244 -34.66 30.16 -15.16
C ARG A 244 -34.65 28.64 -15.22
N GLU A 245 -35.62 28.01 -15.85
CA GLU A 245 -35.68 26.56 -16.05
C GLU A 245 -34.44 26.05 -16.83
N GLN A 246 -34.01 26.78 -17.87
CA GLN A 246 -32.83 26.43 -18.64
C GLN A 246 -31.55 26.52 -17.81
N VAL A 247 -31.36 27.56 -17.01
CA VAL A 247 -30.21 27.74 -16.13
C VAL A 247 -30.18 26.67 -15.04
N GLU A 248 -31.31 26.36 -14.42
CA GLU A 248 -31.41 25.25 -13.45
C GLU A 248 -31.08 23.90 -14.08
N LEU A 249 -31.46 23.66 -15.33
CA LEU A 249 -31.10 22.44 -16.05
C LEU A 249 -29.59 22.38 -16.34
N MET A 250 -28.96 23.51 -16.68
CA MET A 250 -27.51 23.61 -16.88
C MET A 250 -26.77 23.30 -15.59
N ILE A 251 -27.16 23.89 -14.45
CA ILE A 251 -26.57 23.65 -13.15
C ILE A 251 -26.68 22.16 -12.78
N ARG A 252 -27.89 21.60 -12.85
CA ARG A 252 -28.12 20.17 -12.55
C ARG A 252 -27.29 19.23 -13.44
N SER A 253 -27.14 19.57 -14.71
CA SER A 253 -26.33 18.77 -15.66
C SER A 253 -24.84 18.87 -15.35
N GLY A 254 -24.35 20.07 -15.02
CA GLY A 254 -22.97 20.31 -14.63
C GLY A 254 -22.59 19.60 -13.32
N ASP A 255 -23.43 19.70 -12.28
CA ASP A 255 -23.22 18.99 -11.00
C ASP A 255 -23.20 17.47 -11.19
N ASN A 256 -24.10 16.96 -12.04
CA ASN A 256 -24.12 15.54 -12.36
C ASN A 256 -22.81 15.10 -13.05
N LEU A 257 -22.29 15.88 -14.00
CA LEU A 257 -21.03 15.59 -14.67
C LEU A 257 -19.84 15.65 -13.71
N MET A 258 -19.81 16.65 -12.80
CA MET A 258 -18.76 16.76 -11.76
C MET A 258 -18.79 15.57 -10.81
N ARG A 259 -19.97 15.09 -10.42
CA ARG A 259 -20.11 13.88 -9.60
C ARG A 259 -19.58 12.64 -10.33
N LEU A 260 -19.93 12.44 -11.60
CA LEU A 260 -19.43 11.32 -12.42
C LEU A 260 -17.91 11.36 -12.55
N LEU A 261 -17.34 12.53 -12.75
CA LEU A 261 -15.89 12.72 -12.84
C LEU A 261 -15.19 12.34 -11.53
N ASN A 262 -15.75 12.75 -10.39
CA ASN A 262 -15.22 12.39 -9.08
C ASN A 262 -15.36 10.88 -8.80
N ASP A 263 -16.50 10.26 -9.20
CA ASP A 263 -16.73 8.82 -9.07
C ASP A 263 -15.66 8.00 -9.85
N VAL A 264 -15.33 8.43 -11.09
CA VAL A 264 -14.29 7.78 -11.91
C VAL A 264 -12.90 7.95 -11.29
N LEU A 265 -12.61 9.12 -10.72
CA LEU A 265 -11.37 9.37 -9.98
C LEU A 265 -11.25 8.48 -8.75
N ASP A 266 -12.30 8.40 -7.94
CA ASP A 266 -12.34 7.58 -6.75
C ASP A 266 -12.12 6.09 -7.11
N LEU A 267 -12.82 5.58 -8.13
CA LEU A 267 -12.62 4.22 -8.63
C LEU A 267 -11.16 3.97 -9.04
N SER A 268 -10.57 4.89 -9.81
CA SER A 268 -9.18 4.78 -10.26
C SER A 268 -8.17 4.77 -9.10
N ARG A 269 -8.40 5.58 -8.05
CA ARG A 269 -7.56 5.61 -6.84
C ARG A 269 -7.69 4.33 -6.04
N ILE A 270 -8.89 3.78 -5.95
CA ILE A 270 -9.18 2.51 -5.28
C ILE A 270 -8.48 1.35 -5.99
N GLU A 271 -8.58 1.24 -7.34
CA GLU A 271 -7.93 0.17 -8.14
C GLU A 271 -6.42 0.11 -7.93
N VAL A 272 -5.77 1.24 -7.68
CA VAL A 272 -4.30 1.32 -7.45
C VAL A 272 -3.93 1.25 -5.97
N GLY A 273 -4.93 1.17 -5.07
CA GLY A 273 -4.70 1.13 -3.62
C GLY A 273 -4.15 2.44 -3.04
N LYS A 274 -4.46 3.58 -3.69
CA LYS A 274 -3.97 4.92 -3.29
C LYS A 274 -4.99 5.74 -2.49
N VAL A 275 -6.07 5.16 -2.02
CA VAL A 275 -6.98 5.88 -1.12
C VAL A 275 -6.37 5.84 0.28
N GLU A 276 -5.94 6.97 0.77
CA GLU A 276 -5.50 7.15 2.15
C GLU A 276 -6.73 7.31 3.03
N LEU A 277 -6.80 6.51 4.09
CA LEU A 277 -7.83 6.63 5.11
C LEU A 277 -7.35 7.63 6.17
N SER A 278 -8.24 8.50 6.61
CA SER A 278 -8.00 9.48 7.67
C SER A 278 -8.88 9.18 8.89
N PRO A 279 -8.48 8.22 9.76
CA PRO A 279 -9.28 7.87 10.92
C PRO A 279 -9.19 8.97 11.97
N GLU A 280 -10.36 9.55 12.31
CA GLU A 280 -10.55 10.60 13.29
C GLU A 280 -11.45 10.13 14.42
N THR A 281 -11.43 10.83 15.56
CA THR A 281 -12.41 10.61 16.63
C THR A 281 -13.75 11.18 16.20
N VAL A 282 -14.75 10.32 16.04
CA VAL A 282 -16.06 10.67 15.51
C VAL A 282 -17.19 10.05 16.34
N ALA A 283 -18.32 10.74 16.42
CA ALA A 283 -19.56 10.22 16.97
C ALA A 283 -20.39 9.56 15.86
N PRO A 284 -20.57 8.22 15.81
CA PRO A 284 -21.31 7.55 14.76
C PRO A 284 -22.74 8.06 14.62
N ARG A 285 -23.36 8.43 15.76
CA ARG A 285 -24.72 9.00 15.80
C ARG A 285 -24.81 10.32 15.05
N ALA A 286 -23.82 11.19 15.19
CA ALA A 286 -23.78 12.48 14.52
C ALA A 286 -23.62 12.31 12.99
N VAL A 287 -22.71 11.43 12.53
CA VAL A 287 -22.52 11.18 11.09
C VAL A 287 -23.79 10.68 10.42
N VAL A 288 -24.54 9.79 11.08
CA VAL A 288 -25.79 9.28 10.52
C VAL A 288 -26.88 10.34 10.52
N ALA A 289 -26.98 11.11 11.62
CA ALA A 289 -27.96 12.21 11.71
C ALA A 289 -27.74 13.24 10.59
N GLU A 290 -26.51 13.67 10.35
CA GLU A 290 -26.17 14.59 9.26
C GLU A 290 -26.59 14.05 7.88
N VAL A 291 -26.33 12.76 7.60
CA VAL A 291 -26.71 12.15 6.32
C VAL A 291 -28.24 12.07 6.19
N VAL A 292 -28.95 11.65 7.25
CA VAL A 292 -30.41 11.54 7.24
C VAL A 292 -31.04 12.93 7.08
N ASP A 293 -30.57 13.93 7.79
CA ASP A 293 -31.10 15.30 7.73
C ASP A 293 -30.92 15.90 6.33
N ALA A 294 -29.79 15.65 5.66
CA ALA A 294 -29.56 16.12 4.29
C ALA A 294 -30.55 15.58 3.27
N TRP A 295 -31.20 14.44 3.55
CA TRP A 295 -32.18 13.83 2.64
C TRP A 295 -33.64 13.98 3.12
N ARG A 296 -33.87 14.63 4.24
CA ARG A 296 -35.21 14.80 4.85
C ARG A 296 -36.20 15.51 3.92
N ASP A 297 -35.79 16.62 3.34
CA ASP A 297 -36.65 17.43 2.44
C ASP A 297 -36.94 16.67 1.14
N ALA A 298 -35.94 15.99 0.57
CA ALA A 298 -36.11 15.20 -0.65
C ALA A 298 -37.03 13.99 -0.41
N ALA A 299 -36.97 13.36 0.75
CA ALA A 299 -37.89 12.29 1.14
C ALA A 299 -39.32 12.84 1.37
N ALA A 300 -39.46 13.97 2.08
CA ALA A 300 -40.73 14.64 2.34
C ALA A 300 -41.44 15.06 1.04
N ALA A 301 -40.67 15.58 0.05
CA ALA A 301 -41.23 15.94 -1.27
C ALA A 301 -41.84 14.73 -2.01
N LYS A 302 -41.38 13.52 -1.71
CA LYS A 302 -41.93 12.25 -2.22
C LYS A 302 -42.94 11.60 -1.26
N SER A 303 -43.29 12.23 -0.14
CA SER A 303 -44.12 11.66 0.92
C SER A 303 -43.56 10.34 1.50
N LEU A 304 -42.24 10.19 1.56
CA LEU A 304 -41.58 9.05 2.16
C LEU A 304 -41.27 9.33 3.63
N SER A 305 -41.45 8.31 4.49
CA SER A 305 -41.03 8.36 5.88
C SER A 305 -39.52 8.02 5.96
N LEU A 306 -38.69 8.98 6.37
CA LEU A 306 -37.25 8.75 6.61
C LEU A 306 -37.01 8.53 8.10
N ILE A 307 -36.60 7.30 8.46
CA ILE A 307 -36.48 6.82 9.86
C ILE A 307 -35.01 6.60 10.18
N CYS A 308 -34.58 7.11 11.32
CA CYS A 308 -33.23 6.90 11.84
C CYS A 308 -33.30 6.18 13.20
N ASP A 309 -32.81 4.96 13.27
CA ASP A 309 -32.79 4.14 14.47
C ASP A 309 -31.34 3.87 14.88
N VAL A 310 -30.92 4.32 16.03
CA VAL A 310 -29.55 4.07 16.56
C VAL A 310 -29.66 3.26 17.84
N ASP A 311 -29.15 2.02 17.82
CA ASP A 311 -29.18 1.14 18.98
C ASP A 311 -28.43 1.77 20.17
N ALA A 312 -28.88 1.47 21.40
CA ALA A 312 -28.30 2.01 22.62
C ALA A 312 -26.84 1.63 22.81
N ASP A 313 -26.45 0.45 22.32
CA ASP A 313 -25.09 -0.11 22.45
C ASP A 313 -24.06 0.52 21.49
N VAL A 314 -24.48 1.44 20.62
CA VAL A 314 -23.54 2.16 19.74
C VAL A 314 -22.70 3.11 20.59
N PRO A 315 -21.36 2.99 20.55
CA PRO A 315 -20.46 3.84 21.33
C PRO A 315 -20.61 5.31 20.93
N ASP A 316 -20.49 6.21 21.91
CA ASP A 316 -20.60 7.65 21.65
C ASP A 316 -19.45 8.15 20.77
N TRP A 317 -18.23 7.60 20.96
CA TRP A 317 -17.04 8.01 20.23
C TRP A 317 -16.24 6.79 19.77
N VAL A 318 -15.82 6.83 18.50
CA VAL A 318 -14.94 5.84 17.87
C VAL A 318 -13.92 6.51 16.99
N ARG A 319 -12.82 5.81 16.71
CA ARG A 319 -11.84 6.24 15.72
C ARG A 319 -12.14 5.56 14.37
N ALA A 320 -12.58 6.33 13.41
CA ALA A 320 -12.92 5.87 12.06
C ALA A 320 -12.82 7.04 11.08
N ASP A 321 -12.89 6.77 9.77
CA ASP A 321 -12.88 7.83 8.74
C ASP A 321 -14.31 8.35 8.50
N PRO A 322 -14.68 9.53 9.03
CA PRO A 322 -16.03 10.07 8.92
C PRO A 322 -16.39 10.44 7.49
N LEU A 323 -15.41 10.89 6.68
CA LEU A 323 -15.65 11.28 5.30
C LEU A 323 -16.07 10.08 4.46
N ARG A 324 -15.38 8.96 4.61
CA ARG A 324 -15.69 7.72 3.85
C ARG A 324 -16.97 7.05 4.34
N ILE A 325 -17.23 7.04 5.65
CA ILE A 325 -18.50 6.56 6.19
C ILE A 325 -19.66 7.38 5.63
N ARG A 326 -19.55 8.72 5.65
CA ARG A 326 -20.56 9.63 5.10
C ARG A 326 -20.77 9.40 3.59
N GLN A 327 -19.68 9.22 2.84
CA GLN A 327 -19.75 8.95 1.39
C GLN A 327 -20.55 7.69 1.09
N VAL A 328 -20.27 6.57 1.79
CA VAL A 328 -21.01 5.32 1.63
C VAL A 328 -22.48 5.50 2.02
N LEU A 329 -22.77 6.07 3.18
CA LEU A 329 -24.14 6.26 3.66
C LEU A 329 -24.95 7.18 2.75
N THR A 330 -24.37 8.29 2.29
CA THR A 330 -25.04 9.21 1.35
C THR A 330 -25.42 8.50 0.06
N ASN A 331 -24.53 7.66 -0.49
CA ASN A 331 -24.86 6.88 -1.67
C ASN A 331 -26.00 5.88 -1.43
N LEU A 332 -26.00 5.19 -0.28
CA LEU A 332 -27.05 4.23 0.06
C LEU A 332 -28.40 4.92 0.29
N VAL A 333 -28.43 6.00 1.09
CA VAL A 333 -29.65 6.75 1.39
C VAL A 333 -30.20 7.44 0.13
N SER A 334 -29.33 8.03 -0.70
CA SER A 334 -29.75 8.64 -1.96
C SER A 334 -30.38 7.63 -2.91
N ASN A 335 -29.82 6.43 -3.01
CA ASN A 335 -30.39 5.35 -3.81
C ASN A 335 -31.76 4.89 -3.25
N ALA A 336 -31.87 4.71 -1.94
CA ALA A 336 -33.11 4.34 -1.29
C ALA A 336 -34.22 5.38 -1.54
N VAL A 337 -33.94 6.68 -1.33
CA VAL A 337 -34.92 7.76 -1.60
C VAL A 337 -35.25 7.87 -3.10
N LYS A 338 -34.28 7.63 -3.97
CA LYS A 338 -34.42 7.69 -5.42
C LYS A 338 -35.36 6.61 -5.94
N PHE A 339 -35.18 5.36 -5.52
CA PHE A 339 -35.90 4.18 -6.05
C PHE A 339 -37.17 3.85 -5.30
N THR A 340 -37.40 4.41 -4.10
CA THR A 340 -38.64 4.24 -3.38
C THR A 340 -39.67 5.27 -3.86
N ALA A 341 -40.84 4.78 -4.30
CA ALA A 341 -41.96 5.63 -4.72
C ALA A 341 -42.89 5.98 -3.57
N GLN A 342 -43.17 5.04 -2.66
CA GLN A 342 -44.05 5.19 -1.50
C GLN A 342 -43.57 4.29 -0.35
N GLY A 343 -43.82 4.70 0.89
CA GLY A 343 -43.48 3.95 2.09
C GLY A 343 -42.37 4.62 2.89
N TYR A 344 -41.31 3.88 3.21
CA TYR A 344 -40.27 4.41 4.07
C TYR A 344 -38.86 4.04 3.59
N VAL A 345 -37.88 4.84 4.05
CA VAL A 345 -36.46 4.53 4.06
C VAL A 345 -35.99 4.56 5.51
N ARG A 346 -35.33 3.50 5.97
CA ARG A 346 -34.85 3.39 7.34
C ARG A 346 -33.35 3.21 7.35
N VAL A 347 -32.67 4.02 8.16
CA VAL A 347 -31.23 3.87 8.46
C VAL A 347 -31.13 3.37 9.90
N LYS A 348 -30.62 2.15 10.08
CA LYS A 348 -30.37 1.57 11.41
C LYS A 348 -28.89 1.43 11.67
N VAL A 349 -28.44 1.83 12.86
CA VAL A 349 -27.05 1.69 13.31
C VAL A 349 -27.00 0.77 14.51
N ALA A 350 -26.09 -0.21 14.46
CA ALA A 350 -25.80 -1.12 15.56
C ALA A 350 -24.27 -1.26 15.72
N ALA A 351 -23.83 -1.64 16.89
CA ALA A 351 -22.42 -1.94 17.16
C ALA A 351 -22.29 -3.29 17.86
N THR A 352 -21.30 -4.07 17.44
CA THR A 352 -20.95 -5.34 18.11
C THR A 352 -19.49 -5.29 18.54
N PRO A 353 -19.14 -5.75 19.77
CA PRO A 353 -17.75 -5.78 20.21
C PRO A 353 -16.91 -6.70 19.31
N LEU A 354 -15.70 -6.23 18.94
CA LEU A 354 -14.71 -6.98 18.16
C LEU A 354 -13.35 -6.88 18.89
N GLY A 355 -13.14 -7.68 19.92
CA GLY A 355 -11.98 -7.58 20.81
C GLY A 355 -11.95 -6.21 21.50
N GLU A 356 -10.86 -5.42 21.29
CA GLU A 356 -10.75 -4.05 21.81
C GLU A 356 -11.42 -2.99 20.93
N ALA A 357 -11.89 -3.37 19.75
CA ALA A 357 -12.57 -2.51 18.79
C ALA A 357 -14.08 -2.78 18.76
N TRP A 358 -14.77 -2.05 17.91
CA TRP A 358 -16.18 -2.23 17.58
C TRP A 358 -16.35 -2.56 16.10
N MET A 359 -17.28 -3.44 15.77
CA MET A 359 -17.81 -3.56 14.42
C MET A 359 -19.08 -2.72 14.33
N LEU A 360 -19.01 -1.55 13.69
CA LEU A 360 -20.16 -0.74 13.36
C LEU A 360 -20.91 -1.38 12.19
N ARG A 361 -22.23 -1.41 12.29
CA ARG A 361 -23.11 -1.93 11.24
C ARG A 361 -24.18 -0.89 10.94
N PHE A 362 -24.14 -0.37 9.71
CA PHE A 362 -25.12 0.55 9.17
C PHE A 362 -26.01 -0.22 8.21
N ARG A 363 -27.28 -0.23 8.46
CA ARG A 363 -28.28 -0.90 7.63
C ARG A 363 -29.21 0.12 7.02
N VAL A 364 -29.36 0.11 5.70
CA VAL A 364 -30.29 0.97 4.97
C VAL A 364 -31.33 0.08 4.33
N ASP A 365 -32.58 0.19 4.84
CA ASP A 365 -33.76 -0.56 4.36
C ASP A 365 -34.69 0.40 3.61
N ASP A 366 -35.19 -0.01 2.47
CA ASP A 366 -36.21 0.72 1.74
C ASP A 366 -37.45 -0.18 1.39
N THR A 367 -38.53 0.44 0.99
CA THR A 367 -39.73 -0.23 0.52
C THR A 367 -39.93 -0.08 -0.98
N GLY A 368 -38.84 0.11 -1.72
CA GLY A 368 -38.83 0.21 -3.17
C GLY A 368 -38.98 -1.14 -3.88
N PRO A 369 -38.66 -1.21 -5.17
CA PRO A 369 -38.80 -2.45 -5.96
C PRO A 369 -37.82 -3.56 -5.54
N GLY A 370 -36.81 -3.24 -4.72
CA GLY A 370 -35.76 -4.17 -4.33
C GLY A 370 -34.77 -4.44 -5.46
N VAL A 371 -33.91 -5.45 -5.23
CA VAL A 371 -32.92 -5.92 -6.21
C VAL A 371 -33.21 -7.39 -6.51
N PRO A 372 -33.37 -7.79 -7.77
CA PRO A 372 -33.55 -9.18 -8.16
C PRO A 372 -32.39 -10.07 -7.64
N GLU A 373 -32.71 -11.31 -7.27
CA GLU A 373 -31.73 -12.23 -6.65
C GLU A 373 -30.56 -12.53 -7.60
N ASP A 374 -30.83 -12.64 -8.90
CA ASP A 374 -29.81 -12.84 -9.95
C ASP A 374 -28.90 -11.62 -10.18
N ALA A 375 -29.33 -10.44 -9.73
CA ALA A 375 -28.56 -9.19 -9.79
C ALA A 375 -27.83 -8.83 -8.48
N ALA A 376 -28.08 -9.55 -7.37
CA ALA A 376 -27.61 -9.19 -6.03
C ALA A 376 -26.10 -8.99 -5.90
N GLU A 377 -25.27 -9.79 -6.56
CA GLU A 377 -23.82 -9.58 -6.60
C GLU A 377 -23.43 -8.58 -7.69
N ARG A 378 -24.11 -8.59 -8.83
CA ARG A 378 -23.79 -7.74 -9.98
C ARG A 378 -24.05 -6.26 -9.76
N VAL A 379 -24.90 -5.88 -8.80
CA VAL A 379 -25.15 -4.45 -8.48
C VAL A 379 -23.92 -3.74 -7.93
N PHE A 380 -22.92 -4.51 -7.48
CA PHE A 380 -21.62 -3.99 -7.02
C PHE A 380 -20.56 -3.94 -8.11
N ASP A 381 -20.84 -4.43 -9.32
CA ASP A 381 -19.90 -4.34 -10.44
C ASP A 381 -19.95 -2.93 -11.05
N SER A 382 -18.78 -2.40 -11.40
CA SER A 382 -18.67 -1.07 -12.01
C SER A 382 -19.44 -1.00 -13.32
N PHE A 383 -20.17 0.10 -13.53
CA PHE A 383 -20.99 0.34 -14.74
C PHE A 383 -22.17 -0.64 -14.92
N THR A 384 -22.52 -1.39 -13.89
CA THR A 384 -23.66 -2.33 -13.94
C THR A 384 -24.92 -1.66 -13.39
N GLN A 385 -26.02 -1.86 -14.07
CA GLN A 385 -27.35 -1.39 -13.67
C GLN A 385 -28.31 -2.58 -13.69
N ALA A 386 -29.15 -2.72 -12.67
CA ALA A 386 -30.02 -3.87 -12.52
C ALA A 386 -31.15 -3.91 -13.58
N ASP A 387 -31.56 -2.76 -14.17
CA ASP A 387 -32.62 -2.68 -15.18
C ASP A 387 -32.43 -1.46 -16.09
N GLU A 388 -32.35 -1.67 -17.42
CA GLU A 388 -32.24 -0.62 -18.44
C GLU A 388 -33.47 0.28 -18.52
N SER A 389 -34.64 -0.20 -18.10
CA SER A 389 -35.92 0.55 -18.15
C SER A 389 -36.00 1.62 -17.05
N ILE A 390 -35.49 1.33 -15.86
CA ILE A 390 -35.43 2.22 -14.69
C ILE A 390 -34.35 3.29 -14.89
N SER A 391 -33.29 2.95 -15.59
CA SER A 391 -32.15 3.81 -15.92
C SER A 391 -32.56 5.08 -16.71
N ARG A 392 -33.50 4.98 -17.63
CA ARG A 392 -33.92 6.11 -18.48
C ARG A 392 -34.71 7.19 -17.72
N GLN A 393 -35.34 6.84 -16.61
CA GLN A 393 -36.12 7.79 -15.80
C GLN A 393 -35.30 8.45 -14.68
N HIS A 394 -34.24 7.77 -14.16
CA HIS A 394 -33.59 8.21 -12.93
C HIS A 394 -32.07 8.43 -13.02
N GLY A 395 -31.44 8.11 -14.15
CA GLY A 395 -30.01 8.40 -14.42
C GLY A 395 -29.00 8.00 -13.32
N GLY A 396 -27.90 7.35 -13.69
CA GLY A 396 -26.77 7.06 -12.79
C GLY A 396 -25.70 6.30 -13.56
N ALA A 397 -24.41 6.44 -13.21
CA ALA A 397 -23.32 5.76 -13.91
C ALA A 397 -23.13 4.28 -13.52
N GLY A 398 -23.85 3.78 -12.50
CA GLY A 398 -23.60 2.44 -11.97
C GLY A 398 -22.27 2.30 -11.23
N LEU A 399 -21.69 3.41 -10.75
CA LEU A 399 -20.41 3.43 -10.03
C LEU A 399 -20.57 3.49 -8.51
N GLY A 400 -21.63 4.08 -8.01
CA GLY A 400 -21.79 4.41 -6.59
C GLY A 400 -21.70 3.19 -5.67
N LEU A 401 -22.41 2.08 -5.95
CA LEU A 401 -22.34 0.86 -5.13
C LEU A 401 -20.99 0.17 -5.22
N ALA A 402 -20.36 0.14 -6.40
CA ALA A 402 -19.02 -0.39 -6.59
C ALA A 402 -17.99 0.37 -5.75
N ILE A 403 -18.02 1.70 -5.80
CA ILE A 403 -17.16 2.58 -4.99
C ILE A 403 -17.44 2.37 -3.50
N SER A 404 -18.72 2.32 -3.10
CA SER A 404 -19.11 2.14 -1.69
C SER A 404 -18.60 0.82 -1.12
N ARG A 405 -18.71 -0.29 -1.87
CA ARG A 405 -18.20 -1.60 -1.45
C ARG A 405 -16.68 -1.60 -1.37
N ALA A 406 -16.01 -0.98 -2.32
CA ALA A 406 -14.56 -0.89 -2.34
C ALA A 406 -14.03 -0.03 -1.17
N LEU A 407 -14.66 1.10 -0.85
CA LEU A 407 -14.35 1.90 0.34
C LEU A 407 -14.60 1.13 1.63
N ALA A 408 -15.72 0.41 1.74
CA ALA A 408 -16.03 -0.42 2.90
C ALA A 408 -14.93 -1.47 3.15
N ARG A 409 -14.48 -2.16 2.09
CA ARG A 409 -13.40 -3.15 2.16
C ARG A 409 -12.04 -2.52 2.52
N GLN A 410 -11.77 -1.34 2.02
CA GLN A 410 -10.54 -0.60 2.35
C GLN A 410 -10.51 -0.18 3.83
N MET A 411 -11.68 0.15 4.40
CA MET A 411 -11.84 0.40 5.84
C MET A 411 -11.83 -0.89 6.69
N GLY A 412 -11.61 -2.08 6.09
CA GLY A 412 -11.59 -3.37 6.79
C GLY A 412 -12.96 -4.01 7.04
N GLY A 413 -14.03 -3.45 6.47
CA GLY A 413 -15.38 -3.98 6.53
C GLY A 413 -15.87 -4.54 5.19
N ASP A 414 -17.18 -4.50 4.94
CA ASP A 414 -17.77 -4.82 3.63
C ASP A 414 -19.15 -4.12 3.48
N LEU A 415 -19.63 -4.10 2.25
CA LEU A 415 -20.99 -3.68 1.89
C LEU A 415 -21.68 -4.85 1.20
N THR A 416 -22.78 -5.30 1.77
CA THR A 416 -23.54 -6.45 1.29
C THR A 416 -25.03 -6.10 1.10
N LEU A 417 -25.68 -6.80 0.19
CA LEU A 417 -27.13 -6.81 0.04
C LEU A 417 -27.68 -8.04 0.75
N THR A 418 -28.65 -7.86 1.64
CA THR A 418 -29.29 -8.97 2.35
C THR A 418 -30.70 -9.17 1.83
N PRO A 419 -31.22 -10.43 1.76
CA PRO A 419 -32.58 -10.69 1.35
C PRO A 419 -33.57 -9.88 2.19
N SER A 420 -34.54 -9.26 1.52
CA SER A 420 -35.63 -8.50 2.15
C SER A 420 -36.99 -8.92 1.53
N ALA A 421 -38.02 -8.96 2.34
CA ALA A 421 -39.37 -9.21 1.87
C ALA A 421 -39.98 -7.98 1.18
N LEU A 422 -39.44 -6.79 1.48
CA LEU A 422 -39.92 -5.50 0.95
C LEU A 422 -38.66 -4.68 0.60
N GLY A 423 -38.52 -4.27 -0.66
CA GLY A 423 -37.44 -3.39 -1.10
C GLY A 423 -36.04 -3.94 -1.00
N ALA A 424 -35.05 -3.07 -0.97
CA ALA A 424 -33.63 -3.43 -0.79
C ALA A 424 -33.18 -3.25 0.67
N ASN A 425 -32.17 -4.04 1.06
CA ASN A 425 -31.59 -4.01 2.39
C ASN A 425 -30.08 -4.09 2.27
N PHE A 426 -29.42 -2.94 2.28
CA PHE A 426 -27.96 -2.83 2.26
C PHE A 426 -27.39 -2.80 3.67
N VAL A 427 -26.36 -3.60 3.90
CA VAL A 427 -25.64 -3.66 5.16
C VAL A 427 -24.19 -3.27 4.92
N PHE A 428 -23.80 -2.14 5.46
CA PHE A 428 -22.44 -1.63 5.49
C PHE A 428 -21.83 -1.89 6.86
N THR A 429 -20.66 -2.52 6.90
CA THR A 429 -19.90 -2.79 8.12
C THR A 429 -18.55 -2.11 8.06
N VAL A 430 -18.07 -1.62 9.21
CA VAL A 430 -16.73 -1.05 9.35
C VAL A 430 -16.22 -1.27 10.76
N PRO A 431 -14.98 -1.82 10.92
CA PRO A 431 -14.33 -1.87 12.23
C PRO A 431 -13.92 -0.46 12.65
N ALA A 432 -14.11 -0.14 13.92
CA ALA A 432 -13.76 1.16 14.49
C ALA A 432 -13.11 0.94 15.85
N GLU A 433 -12.00 1.62 16.11
CA GLU A 433 -11.31 1.57 17.40
C GLU A 433 -12.10 2.33 18.46
N ARG A 434 -11.94 1.96 19.71
CA ARG A 434 -12.50 2.74 20.83
C ARG A 434 -11.77 4.08 20.90
N SER A 435 -12.54 5.15 21.11
CA SER A 435 -11.98 6.47 21.31
C SER A 435 -12.62 7.15 22.53
N ALA A 436 -11.85 7.98 23.18
CA ALA A 436 -12.38 8.91 24.17
C ALA A 436 -13.05 10.09 23.44
N PRO A 437 -13.97 10.81 24.09
CA PRO A 437 -14.49 12.06 23.54
C PRO A 437 -13.31 12.99 23.18
N PRO A 438 -13.40 13.72 22.06
CA PRO A 438 -12.42 14.74 21.76
C PRO A 438 -12.35 15.72 22.95
N ALA A 439 -11.15 16.25 23.21
CA ALA A 439 -11.04 17.31 24.21
C ALA A 439 -12.09 18.39 23.87
N PRO A 440 -12.82 18.91 24.84
CA PRO A 440 -13.84 19.92 24.58
C PRO A 440 -13.19 21.05 23.79
N VAL A 441 -13.59 21.17 22.52
CA VAL A 441 -13.32 22.40 21.77
C VAL A 441 -14.04 23.49 22.58
N PRO A 442 -13.37 24.55 23.00
CA PRO A 442 -14.05 25.66 23.65
C PRO A 442 -15.25 26.03 22.78
N GLU A 443 -16.44 26.09 23.40
CA GLU A 443 -17.63 26.54 22.70
C GLU A 443 -17.29 27.86 21.99
N PRO A 444 -17.73 28.07 20.76
CA PRO A 444 -17.54 29.35 20.11
C PRO A 444 -18.09 30.39 21.08
N ILE A 445 -17.25 31.32 21.47
CA ILE A 445 -17.70 32.47 22.29
C ILE A 445 -18.78 33.12 21.44
N GLU A 446 -20.05 33.00 21.87
CA GLU A 446 -21.22 33.71 21.30
C GLU A 446 -21.15 35.23 21.62
N ASP A 447 -19.96 35.76 21.77
CA ASP A 447 -19.80 37.21 21.63
C ASP A 447 -19.80 37.46 20.11
N GLU A 448 -20.86 38.12 19.64
CA GLU A 448 -20.92 38.75 18.33
C GLU A 448 -19.66 39.62 18.18
N ALA A 449 -18.57 39.00 17.69
CA ALA A 449 -17.38 39.76 17.30
C ALA A 449 -17.87 40.75 16.23
N ASP A 450 -17.85 42.02 16.54
CA ASP A 450 -18.19 43.08 15.61
C ASP A 450 -17.16 43.04 14.45
N LEU A 451 -17.43 42.18 13.45
CA LEU A 451 -16.58 42.00 12.27
C LEU A 451 -16.55 43.26 11.39
N GLY A 452 -17.41 44.26 11.66
CA GLY A 452 -17.53 45.48 10.87
C GLY A 452 -16.32 46.41 10.92
N ALA A 453 -15.35 46.16 11.81
CA ALA A 453 -14.10 46.93 11.91
C ALA A 453 -12.88 46.21 11.33
N ILE A 454 -13.01 44.95 10.82
CA ILE A 454 -11.88 44.12 10.39
C ILE A 454 -11.54 44.38 8.93
N HIS A 455 -10.25 44.58 8.64
CA HIS A 455 -9.74 44.81 7.31
C HIS A 455 -8.87 43.61 6.84
N VAL A 456 -9.39 42.82 5.91
CA VAL A 456 -8.74 41.61 5.38
C VAL A 456 -8.09 41.91 4.04
N LEU A 457 -6.84 41.45 3.86
CA LEU A 457 -6.16 41.44 2.57
C LEU A 457 -6.27 40.03 1.98
N MET A 458 -6.72 39.92 0.73
CA MET A 458 -6.77 38.65 -0.01
C MET A 458 -5.84 38.71 -1.21
N ALA A 459 -4.90 37.78 -1.31
CA ALA A 459 -4.08 37.52 -2.49
C ALA A 459 -4.59 36.26 -3.19
N GLU A 460 -5.12 36.43 -4.40
CA GLU A 460 -5.75 35.37 -5.20
C GLU A 460 -5.74 35.78 -6.68
N ASP A 461 -5.21 34.98 -7.56
CA ASP A 461 -5.10 35.28 -9.01
C ASP A 461 -6.38 34.98 -9.79
N ASN A 462 -7.28 34.15 -9.23
CA ASN A 462 -8.51 33.76 -9.91
C ASN A 462 -9.67 34.70 -9.57
N ALA A 463 -10.13 35.47 -10.58
CA ALA A 463 -11.23 36.42 -10.43
C ALA A 463 -12.56 35.78 -9.93
N ILE A 464 -12.78 34.48 -10.15
CA ILE A 464 -13.97 33.79 -9.67
C ILE A 464 -13.87 33.59 -8.15
N ASN A 465 -12.72 33.09 -7.66
CA ASN A 465 -12.47 32.91 -6.24
C ASN A 465 -12.53 34.23 -5.49
N GLN A 466 -11.97 35.31 -6.06
CA GLN A 466 -12.07 36.67 -5.53
C GLN A 466 -13.53 37.09 -5.29
N ARG A 467 -14.43 36.85 -6.29
CA ARG A 467 -15.85 37.19 -6.18
C ARG A 467 -16.57 36.34 -5.13
N VAL A 468 -16.24 35.04 -5.07
CA VAL A 468 -16.84 34.12 -4.10
C VAL A 468 -16.51 34.56 -2.67
N VAL A 469 -15.23 34.82 -2.35
CA VAL A 469 -14.82 35.26 -1.01
C VAL A 469 -15.40 36.64 -0.70
N ARG A 470 -15.44 37.56 -1.65
CA ARG A 470 -16.08 38.87 -1.48
C ARG A 470 -17.56 38.72 -1.11
N ALA A 471 -18.30 37.89 -1.83
CA ALA A 471 -19.73 37.64 -1.56
C ALA A 471 -19.99 36.98 -0.19
N MET A 472 -18.99 36.31 0.38
CA MET A 472 -19.06 35.70 1.72
C MET A 472 -18.77 36.73 2.83
N LEU A 473 -17.82 37.63 2.62
CA LEU A 473 -17.33 38.56 3.66
C LEU A 473 -18.09 39.91 3.68
N GLU A 474 -18.56 40.41 2.52
CA GLU A 474 -19.35 41.66 2.44
C GLU A 474 -20.60 41.65 3.34
N PRO A 475 -21.42 40.57 3.41
CA PRO A 475 -22.58 40.55 4.31
C PRO A 475 -22.22 40.58 5.78
N ALA A 476 -21.00 40.13 6.14
CA ALA A 476 -20.48 40.13 7.50
C ALA A 476 -19.84 41.51 7.89
N GLY A 477 -19.85 42.50 6.98
CA GLY A 477 -19.31 43.83 7.25
C GLY A 477 -17.77 43.95 7.16
N VAL A 478 -17.07 42.90 6.75
CA VAL A 478 -15.60 42.85 6.66
C VAL A 478 -15.11 43.72 5.50
N ALA A 479 -14.17 44.63 5.75
CA ALA A 479 -13.49 45.40 4.70
C ALA A 479 -12.48 44.49 3.99
N LEU A 480 -12.65 44.27 2.66
CA LEU A 480 -11.81 43.35 1.86
C LEU A 480 -11.02 44.09 0.79
N THR A 481 -9.69 44.01 0.87
CA THR A 481 -8.78 44.42 -0.21
C THR A 481 -8.32 43.17 -0.96
N ILE A 482 -8.38 43.16 -2.30
CA ILE A 482 -7.99 42.03 -3.14
C ILE A 482 -6.82 42.44 -4.04
N VAL A 483 -5.83 41.55 -4.14
CA VAL A 483 -4.65 41.65 -5.04
C VAL A 483 -4.44 40.34 -5.78
N GLU A 484 -3.72 40.34 -6.89
CA GLU A 484 -3.64 39.17 -7.78
C GLU A 484 -2.41 38.26 -7.55
N ASN A 485 -1.44 38.68 -6.73
CA ASN A 485 -0.21 37.91 -6.47
C ASN A 485 0.46 38.33 -5.15
N GLY A 486 1.44 37.55 -4.71
CA GLY A 486 2.18 37.78 -3.47
C GLY A 486 2.97 39.10 -3.46
N GLN A 487 3.49 39.54 -4.62
CA GLN A 487 4.23 40.80 -4.70
C GLN A 487 3.32 42.02 -4.48
N GLU A 488 2.11 41.99 -5.03
CA GLU A 488 1.11 43.02 -4.80
C GLU A 488 0.62 43.01 -3.35
N ALA A 489 0.52 41.83 -2.73
CA ALA A 489 0.18 41.70 -1.30
C ALA A 489 1.20 42.39 -0.42
N LEU A 490 2.50 42.16 -0.63
CA LEU A 490 3.58 42.88 0.07
C LEU A 490 3.53 44.40 -0.15
N ALA A 491 3.24 44.84 -1.37
CA ALA A 491 3.10 46.25 -1.70
C ALA A 491 1.87 46.90 -1.05
N ALA A 492 0.75 46.17 -0.93
CA ALA A 492 -0.46 46.62 -0.22
C ALA A 492 -0.21 46.76 1.27
N MET A 493 0.45 45.78 1.91
CA MET A 493 0.81 45.80 3.32
C MET A 493 1.78 46.94 3.68
N ALA A 494 2.62 47.36 2.78
CA ALA A 494 3.49 48.52 2.94
C ALA A 494 2.73 49.86 2.93
N ARG A 495 1.48 49.88 2.42
CA ARG A 495 0.66 51.11 2.26
C ARG A 495 -0.47 51.26 3.26
N ALA A 496 -1.01 50.11 3.75
CA ALA A 496 -2.14 50.10 4.64
C ALA A 496 -1.94 48.98 5.71
N ARG A 497 -2.67 49.09 6.81
CA ARG A 497 -2.71 48.05 7.82
C ARG A 497 -3.87 47.10 7.56
N TYR A 498 -3.64 45.84 7.78
CA TYR A 498 -4.62 44.77 7.69
C TYR A 498 -4.60 43.99 8.99
N ASP A 499 -5.72 43.36 9.33
CA ASP A 499 -5.87 42.55 10.54
C ASP A 499 -5.59 41.08 10.26
N CYS A 500 -5.84 40.64 9.03
CA CYS A 500 -5.58 39.26 8.57
C CYS A 500 -5.29 39.24 7.07
N VAL A 501 -4.52 38.23 6.61
CA VAL A 501 -4.24 37.96 5.21
C VAL A 501 -4.77 36.59 4.81
N LEU A 502 -5.57 36.53 3.74
CA LEU A 502 -5.94 35.30 3.04
C LEU A 502 -4.98 35.14 1.84
N MET A 503 -4.14 34.12 1.86
CA MET A 503 -3.07 33.94 0.89
C MET A 503 -3.25 32.67 0.08
N ASP A 504 -3.51 32.79 -1.22
CA ASP A 504 -3.40 31.62 -2.11
C ASP A 504 -1.96 31.14 -2.21
N ILE A 505 -1.78 29.84 -2.16
CA ILE A 505 -0.45 29.23 -2.26
C ILE A 505 0.10 29.34 -3.69
N ASN A 506 -0.74 29.09 -4.69
CA ASN A 506 -0.31 29.00 -6.08
C ASN A 506 -0.73 30.25 -6.87
N MET A 507 0.15 31.24 -6.95
CA MET A 507 -0.07 32.48 -7.70
C MET A 507 1.09 32.76 -8.65
N PRO A 508 0.83 33.44 -9.78
CA PRO A 508 1.89 33.91 -10.69
C PRO A 508 2.74 35.02 -10.03
N VAL A 509 3.92 35.30 -10.60
CA VAL A 509 4.86 36.36 -10.18
C VAL A 509 5.53 36.07 -8.85
N MET A 510 4.76 35.89 -7.77
CA MET A 510 5.21 35.51 -6.44
C MET A 510 4.15 34.62 -5.80
N ASP A 511 4.54 33.38 -5.44
CA ASP A 511 3.67 32.42 -4.75
C ASP A 511 3.44 32.81 -3.29
N GLY A 512 2.44 32.16 -2.66
CA GLY A 512 2.05 32.48 -1.29
C GLY A 512 3.10 32.10 -0.25
N ILE A 513 3.92 31.06 -0.49
CA ILE A 513 4.99 30.67 0.43
C ILE A 513 6.11 31.70 0.45
N THR A 514 6.55 32.14 -0.74
CA THR A 514 7.57 33.19 -0.87
C THR A 514 7.08 34.52 -0.26
N ALA A 515 5.79 34.84 -0.44
CA ALA A 515 5.19 36.03 0.18
C ALA A 515 5.15 35.92 1.72
N LEU A 516 4.79 34.76 2.26
CA LEU A 516 4.81 34.50 3.71
C LEU A 516 6.22 34.66 4.28
N GLU A 517 7.23 34.07 3.66
CA GLU A 517 8.62 34.22 4.09
C GLU A 517 9.06 35.70 4.15
N ALA A 518 8.62 36.51 3.18
CA ALA A 518 8.90 37.95 3.16
C ALA A 518 8.18 38.68 4.29
N ILE A 519 6.93 38.30 4.63
CA ILE A 519 6.16 38.86 5.75
C ILE A 519 6.85 38.52 7.07
N ARG A 520 7.14 37.25 7.34
CA ARG A 520 7.79 36.78 8.56
C ARG A 520 9.22 37.34 8.74
N ALA A 521 9.90 37.64 7.64
CA ALA A 521 11.19 38.33 7.66
C ALA A 521 11.09 39.86 7.90
N GLY A 522 9.88 40.40 8.09
CA GLY A 522 9.65 41.84 8.32
C GLY A 522 9.92 42.72 7.10
N ARG A 523 9.88 42.17 5.88
CA ARG A 523 10.10 42.93 4.63
C ARG A 523 8.87 43.72 4.20
N ALA A 524 7.68 43.39 4.75
CA ALA A 524 6.45 44.11 4.49
C ALA A 524 5.48 43.92 5.66
N GLY A 525 5.07 45.02 6.29
CA GLY A 525 4.09 45.02 7.39
C GLY A 525 4.62 44.41 8.68
N ASP A 526 3.69 43.95 9.52
CA ASP A 526 3.96 43.32 10.82
C ASP A 526 4.28 41.81 10.61
N PRO A 527 5.44 41.31 11.05
CA PRO A 527 5.76 39.89 11.01
C PRO A 527 4.79 38.97 11.77
N ALA A 528 4.07 39.51 12.77
CA ALA A 528 3.09 38.79 13.57
C ALA A 528 1.67 38.84 12.97
N LEU A 529 1.47 39.48 11.79
CA LEU A 529 0.18 39.56 11.15
C LEU A 529 -0.34 38.13 10.80
N PRO A 530 -1.58 37.77 11.19
CA PRO A 530 -2.15 36.48 10.85
C PRO A 530 -2.26 36.26 9.34
N VAL A 531 -1.73 35.13 8.84
CA VAL A 531 -1.79 34.73 7.45
C VAL A 531 -2.42 33.34 7.34
N ILE A 532 -3.58 33.26 6.69
CA ILE A 532 -4.34 32.04 6.45
C ILE A 532 -4.06 31.55 5.03
N ALA A 533 -3.59 30.31 4.87
CA ALA A 533 -3.35 29.71 3.57
C ALA A 533 -4.65 29.28 2.88
N LEU A 534 -4.83 29.62 1.60
CA LEU A 534 -5.89 29.10 0.73
C LEU A 534 -5.29 28.03 -0.18
N THR A 535 -5.75 26.78 -0.08
CA THR A 535 -5.13 25.64 -0.76
C THR A 535 -6.09 24.92 -1.69
N ALA A 536 -5.60 24.38 -2.82
CA ALA A 536 -6.41 23.59 -3.76
C ALA A 536 -6.77 22.19 -3.21
N SER A 537 -6.11 21.72 -2.16
CA SER A 537 -6.32 20.43 -1.51
C SER A 537 -6.44 20.62 0.00
N ALA A 538 -7.39 19.96 0.63
CA ALA A 538 -7.55 19.90 2.08
C ALA A 538 -7.33 18.44 2.53
N MET A 539 -6.13 17.89 2.30
CA MET A 539 -5.80 16.53 2.77
C MET A 539 -5.40 16.56 4.25
N ALA A 540 -5.68 15.46 4.94
CA ALA A 540 -5.20 15.28 6.31
C ALA A 540 -3.65 15.36 6.32
N GLY A 541 -3.10 16.21 7.20
CA GLY A 541 -1.67 16.54 7.24
C GLY A 541 -1.27 17.82 6.51
N ASP A 542 -2.08 18.36 5.61
CA ASP A 542 -1.77 19.66 4.97
C ASP A 542 -1.80 20.79 6.00
N ARG A 543 -2.70 20.73 6.99
CA ARG A 543 -2.78 21.75 8.05
C ARG A 543 -1.48 21.85 8.85
N GLU A 544 -0.97 20.72 9.36
CA GLU A 544 0.28 20.67 10.14
C GLU A 544 1.45 21.19 9.31
N ARG A 545 1.52 20.81 8.04
CA ARG A 545 2.55 21.26 7.12
C ARG A 545 2.53 22.79 6.90
N PHE A 546 1.35 23.41 6.74
CA PHE A 546 1.26 24.87 6.57
C PHE A 546 1.54 25.62 7.86
N LEU A 547 1.13 25.09 9.02
CA LEU A 547 1.50 25.63 10.32
C LEU A 547 3.03 25.58 10.53
N ASP A 548 3.68 24.48 10.18
CA ASP A 548 5.15 24.33 10.24
C ASP A 548 5.88 25.30 9.31
N MET A 549 5.27 25.70 8.18
CA MET A 549 5.79 26.72 7.27
C MET A 549 5.61 28.14 7.80
N GLY A 550 4.84 28.34 8.88
CA GLY A 550 4.62 29.64 9.51
C GLY A 550 3.32 30.34 9.12
N PHE A 551 2.36 29.66 8.49
CA PHE A 551 0.97 30.13 8.39
C PHE A 551 0.28 29.95 9.74
N ASP A 552 -0.72 30.78 10.02
CA ASP A 552 -1.48 30.73 11.28
C ASP A 552 -2.68 29.79 11.19
N ASP A 553 -3.25 29.59 10.01
CA ASP A 553 -4.28 28.60 9.71
C ASP A 553 -4.31 28.27 8.20
N HIS A 554 -5.15 27.31 7.79
CA HIS A 554 -5.32 26.98 6.37
C HIS A 554 -6.79 26.69 6.05
N LEU A 555 -7.21 26.94 4.79
CA LEU A 555 -8.52 26.64 4.25
C LEU A 555 -8.41 25.95 2.90
N GLY A 556 -9.09 24.82 2.74
CA GLY A 556 -9.20 24.13 1.45
C GLY A 556 -10.21 24.82 0.53
N LYS A 557 -9.85 24.97 -0.74
CA LYS A 557 -10.77 25.41 -1.80
C LYS A 557 -11.61 24.21 -2.28
N PRO A 558 -12.95 24.36 -2.47
CA PRO A 558 -13.74 25.58 -2.38
C PRO A 558 -14.02 26.00 -0.93
N VAL A 559 -13.77 27.25 -0.62
CA VAL A 559 -13.97 27.83 0.73
C VAL A 559 -15.47 27.91 1.04
N LYS A 560 -15.84 27.50 2.26
CA LYS A 560 -17.23 27.64 2.76
C LYS A 560 -17.35 28.88 3.66
N PRO A 561 -18.52 29.57 3.70
CA PRO A 561 -18.70 30.79 4.48
C PRO A 561 -18.38 30.63 5.97
N VAL A 562 -18.87 29.52 6.57
CA VAL A 562 -18.67 29.25 8.00
C VAL A 562 -17.19 28.99 8.32
N ASP A 563 -16.52 28.18 7.48
CA ASP A 563 -15.11 27.84 7.69
C ASP A 563 -14.21 29.07 7.55
N LEU A 564 -14.53 29.97 6.58
CA LEU A 564 -13.80 31.21 6.35
C LEU A 564 -13.91 32.16 7.55
N ILE A 565 -15.12 32.41 8.03
CA ILE A 565 -15.36 33.30 9.17
C ILE A 565 -14.70 32.74 10.42
N THR A 566 -14.84 31.44 10.68
CA THR A 566 -14.23 30.75 11.83
C THR A 566 -12.71 30.87 11.80
N ALA A 567 -12.07 30.66 10.65
CA ALA A 567 -10.62 30.78 10.51
C ALA A 567 -10.13 32.21 10.74
N ILE A 568 -10.85 33.22 10.24
CA ILE A 568 -10.51 34.63 10.49
C ILE A 568 -10.63 34.97 11.98
N VAL A 569 -11.74 34.60 12.64
CA VAL A 569 -11.95 34.85 14.07
C VAL A 569 -10.88 34.15 14.90
N ARG A 570 -10.52 32.92 14.60
CA ARG A 570 -9.47 32.17 15.31
C ARG A 570 -8.10 32.81 15.12
N ALA A 571 -7.77 33.26 13.90
CA ALA A 571 -6.50 33.89 13.59
C ALA A 571 -6.34 35.27 14.32
N LEU A 572 -7.45 35.98 14.53
CA LEU A 572 -7.45 37.25 15.23
C LEU A 572 -7.41 37.08 16.77
N ASN A 573 -7.86 35.96 17.31
CA ASN A 573 -7.86 35.62 18.72
C ASN A 573 -7.00 34.35 18.97
N PRO A 574 -5.67 34.42 18.84
CA PRO A 574 -4.83 33.27 19.08
C PRO A 574 -4.88 32.85 20.55
N GLU A 575 -5.31 31.61 20.81
CA GLU A 575 -5.21 31.04 22.16
C GLU A 575 -3.73 31.00 22.60
N PRO A 576 -3.42 31.23 23.90
CA PRO A 576 -2.06 31.10 24.39
C PRO A 576 -1.59 29.64 24.20
N PRO A 577 -0.33 29.42 23.76
CA PRO A 577 0.20 28.10 23.52
C PRO A 577 0.12 27.24 24.78
N ASP A 578 -0.51 26.07 24.66
CA ASP A 578 -0.64 25.09 25.74
C ASP A 578 0.77 24.60 26.14
N GLU A 579 1.30 25.06 27.27
CA GLU A 579 2.63 24.73 27.80
C GLU A 579 2.81 23.22 28.09
N ASN A 580 1.72 22.44 28.08
CA ASN A 580 1.75 21.00 28.40
C ASN A 580 2.16 20.05 27.25
N LEU A 581 2.28 20.54 26.01
CA LEU A 581 2.68 19.69 24.86
C LEU A 581 4.20 19.64 24.59
N ARG A 582 5.02 20.39 25.36
CA ARG A 582 6.49 20.37 25.25
C ARG A 582 7.19 19.47 26.28
N ALA A 583 6.44 18.72 27.09
CA ALA A 583 6.99 17.89 28.16
C ALA A 583 6.58 16.40 28.06
N ALA A 584 6.30 15.88 26.85
CA ALA A 584 6.07 14.44 26.62
C ALA A 584 6.99 13.88 25.55
#